data_7a140c3b236debcee9eb02be44dedf29
#
_entry.id   7a140c3b236debcee9eb02be44dedf29
#
_cell.length_a   1.000
_cell.length_b   1.000
_cell.length_c   1.000
_cell.angle_alpha   90.00
_cell.angle_beta   90.00
_cell.angle_gamma   90.00
#
_symmetry.space_group_name_H-M   'P 1'
#
loop_
_entity.id
_entity.type
_entity.pdbx_description
1 polymer ?
#
loop_
_entity_poly.entity_id
_entity_poly.type
_entity_poly.pdbx_seq_one_letter_code
_entity_poly.pdbx_strand_id
1 'polypeptide(L)'
;MSLNSNRMDAYLAFLGVERNLSPATIQSYQEDLRHFVVWLDENGIDLKDLTPEKLDEFLTITAGQEEYSPTSIARHFSSLRGFLKYMQNQGEYDYSTESMLERPKLGHYLPQYLTREEVDSVFESAANGKNQLRDTALFELMYSAGLRISEALGIKLSQLDLDNEWLTPIGKGNKQRLVPLGSKAKENLKAWIELGRPLTHPTTDNIILNSRGKPMSRMGAWKIVQLHTMHLSKQVSPHTFRHSFATHCLEAGMDLRVLQELLGHADISTTQIYTHIDKEFIKQEHRQFHPRETARAANRQILSIGPSPDLTPP
;
A
#
# COMPACT_ATOMS: atom_id res chain seq x y z
N MET A 1 -10.89 35.45 -2.60
CA MET A 1 -9.74 34.59 -2.80
C MET A 1 -8.51 35.47 -2.87
N SER A 2 -7.45 35.13 -2.13
CA SER A 2 -6.20 35.88 -2.20
C SER A 2 -5.45 35.57 -3.51
N LEU A 3 -4.48 36.44 -3.85
CA LEU A 3 -3.62 36.21 -5.02
C LEU A 3 -2.81 34.91 -4.86
N ASN A 4 -2.32 34.65 -3.62
CA ASN A 4 -1.60 33.41 -3.31
C ASN A 4 -2.50 32.17 -3.49
N SER A 5 -3.79 32.27 -3.13
CA SER A 5 -4.77 31.20 -3.35
C SER A 5 -4.96 30.87 -4.83
N ASN A 6 -5.08 31.90 -5.68
CA ASN A 6 -5.20 31.73 -7.14
C ASN A 6 -3.97 31.03 -7.75
N ARG A 7 -2.77 31.37 -7.27
CA ARG A 7 -1.51 30.75 -7.69
C ARG A 7 -1.47 29.27 -7.31
N MET A 8 -1.91 28.92 -6.09
CA MET A 8 -2.03 27.52 -5.67
C MET A 8 -2.99 26.74 -6.57
N ASP A 9 -4.17 27.32 -6.88
CA ASP A 9 -5.16 26.65 -7.74
C ASP A 9 -4.61 26.43 -9.16
N ALA A 10 -3.87 27.39 -9.72
CA ALA A 10 -3.20 27.24 -11.00
C ALA A 10 -2.16 26.10 -10.99
N TYR A 11 -1.38 25.98 -9.93
CA TYR A 11 -0.44 24.88 -9.76
C TYR A 11 -1.15 23.52 -9.65
N LEU A 12 -2.23 23.43 -8.87
CA LEU A 12 -3.00 22.19 -8.73
C LEU A 12 -3.64 21.77 -10.06
N ALA A 13 -4.12 22.73 -10.85
CA ALA A 13 -4.61 22.47 -12.21
C ALA A 13 -3.50 21.96 -13.13
N PHE A 14 -2.31 22.57 -13.11
CA PHE A 14 -1.13 22.11 -13.83
C PHE A 14 -0.77 20.65 -13.47
N LEU A 15 -0.78 20.31 -12.16
CA LEU A 15 -0.52 18.94 -11.71
C LEU A 15 -1.55 17.93 -12.25
N GLY A 16 -2.80 18.34 -12.34
CA GLY A 16 -3.88 17.49 -12.87
C GLY A 16 -3.78 17.28 -14.37
N VAL A 17 -3.60 18.37 -15.12
CA VAL A 17 -3.70 18.37 -16.59
C VAL A 17 -2.38 17.92 -17.23
N GLU A 18 -1.25 18.52 -16.83
CA GLU A 18 0.02 18.28 -17.51
C GLU A 18 0.84 17.16 -16.87
N ARG A 19 0.76 16.98 -15.55
CA ARG A 19 1.48 15.92 -14.83
C ARG A 19 0.63 14.66 -14.63
N ASN A 20 -0.65 14.71 -14.98
CA ASN A 20 -1.60 13.60 -14.88
C ASN A 20 -1.58 12.90 -13.49
N LEU A 21 -1.47 13.71 -12.43
CA LEU A 21 -1.48 13.19 -11.07
C LEU A 21 -2.90 12.76 -10.67
N SER A 22 -2.97 11.77 -9.77
CA SER A 22 -4.26 11.27 -9.29
C SER A 22 -5.00 12.34 -8.47
N PRO A 23 -6.36 12.36 -8.50
CA PRO A 23 -7.15 13.28 -7.67
C PRO A 23 -6.77 13.23 -6.18
N ALA A 24 -6.46 12.04 -5.66
CA ALA A 24 -6.03 11.87 -4.27
C ALA A 24 -4.66 12.53 -3.98
N THR A 25 -3.74 12.52 -4.95
CA THR A 25 -2.45 13.22 -4.82
C THR A 25 -2.63 14.72 -4.85
N ILE A 26 -3.49 15.21 -5.77
CA ILE A 26 -3.80 16.64 -5.89
C ILE A 26 -4.45 17.15 -4.60
N GLN A 27 -5.42 16.41 -4.05
CA GLN A 27 -6.06 16.74 -2.78
C GLN A 27 -5.03 16.81 -1.63
N SER A 28 -4.12 15.87 -1.53
CA SER A 28 -3.07 15.88 -0.51
C SER A 28 -2.15 17.10 -0.65
N TYR A 29 -1.78 17.46 -1.89
CA TYR A 29 -0.97 18.65 -2.16
C TYR A 29 -1.74 19.94 -1.85
N GLN A 30 -3.05 19.99 -2.15
CA GLN A 30 -3.91 21.10 -1.80
C GLN A 30 -3.96 21.32 -0.29
N GLU A 31 -4.13 20.26 0.49
CA GLU A 31 -4.12 20.33 1.96
C GLU A 31 -2.78 20.86 2.48
N ASP A 32 -1.65 20.32 1.99
CA ASP A 32 -0.31 20.75 2.37
C ASP A 32 -0.08 22.25 2.05
N LEU A 33 -0.38 22.65 0.82
CA LEU A 33 -0.14 24.02 0.35
C LEU A 33 -1.09 25.05 0.97
N ARG A 34 -2.30 24.64 1.37
CA ARG A 34 -3.25 25.53 2.04
C ARG A 34 -2.67 26.12 3.31
N HIS A 35 -1.95 25.35 4.11
CA HIS A 35 -1.29 25.86 5.32
C HIS A 35 -0.27 26.95 4.99
N PHE A 36 0.51 26.75 3.94
CA PHE A 36 1.47 27.74 3.48
C PHE A 36 0.80 29.02 2.96
N VAL A 37 -0.23 28.88 2.13
CA VAL A 37 -0.98 30.04 1.59
C VAL A 37 -1.67 30.84 2.70
N VAL A 38 -2.29 30.16 3.67
CA VAL A 38 -2.90 30.82 4.84
C VAL A 38 -1.84 31.59 5.63
N TRP A 39 -0.68 30.99 5.87
CA TRP A 39 0.43 31.66 6.57
C TRP A 39 0.93 32.89 5.81
N LEU A 40 1.07 32.82 4.48
CA LEU A 40 1.44 33.98 3.66
C LEU A 40 0.41 35.11 3.80
N ASP A 41 -0.87 34.78 3.68
CA ASP A 41 -1.97 35.75 3.73
C ASP A 41 -2.08 36.40 5.12
N GLU A 42 -1.95 35.63 6.20
CA GLU A 42 -1.97 36.13 7.58
C GLU A 42 -0.81 37.06 7.90
N ASN A 43 0.35 36.85 7.28
CA ASN A 43 1.53 37.69 7.43
C ASN A 43 1.61 38.83 6.39
N GLY A 44 0.58 38.97 5.52
CA GLY A 44 0.53 39.99 4.47
C GLY A 44 1.65 39.85 3.42
N ILE A 45 2.13 38.63 3.18
CA ILE A 45 3.23 38.35 2.26
C ILE A 45 2.66 37.93 0.90
N ASP A 46 2.97 38.70 -0.16
CA ASP A 46 2.81 38.21 -1.53
C ASP A 46 3.91 37.20 -1.83
N LEU A 47 3.59 36.11 -2.55
CA LEU A 47 4.56 35.08 -2.91
C LEU A 47 5.80 35.65 -3.64
N LYS A 48 5.61 36.72 -4.43
CA LYS A 48 6.72 37.42 -5.12
C LYS A 48 7.72 38.05 -4.14
N ASP A 49 7.23 38.46 -2.99
CA ASP A 49 8.04 39.12 -1.95
C ASP A 49 8.52 38.13 -0.87
N LEU A 50 8.27 36.85 -1.06
CA LEU A 50 8.71 35.79 -0.15
C LEU A 50 10.22 35.64 -0.19
N THR A 51 10.88 36.04 0.89
CA THR A 51 12.34 35.88 1.03
C THR A 51 12.70 34.49 1.60
N PRO A 52 13.97 34.09 1.41
CA PRO A 52 14.51 32.85 2.02
C PRO A 52 14.29 32.76 3.53
N GLU A 53 14.50 33.86 4.23
CA GLU A 53 14.39 33.91 5.70
C GLU A 53 12.92 33.68 6.14
N LYS A 54 11.96 34.25 5.41
CA LYS A 54 10.54 34.05 5.67
C LYS A 54 10.09 32.62 5.35
N LEU A 55 10.65 32.02 4.32
CA LEU A 55 10.40 30.62 4.00
C LEU A 55 10.94 29.71 5.12
N ASP A 56 12.16 29.96 5.63
CA ASP A 56 12.76 29.21 6.72
C ASP A 56 11.95 29.34 8.02
N GLU A 57 11.42 30.54 8.31
CA GLU A 57 10.48 30.78 9.42
C GLU A 57 9.25 29.83 9.31
N PHE A 58 8.60 29.79 8.15
CA PHE A 58 7.45 28.89 7.91
C PHE A 58 7.83 27.42 8.08
N LEU A 59 8.97 27.01 7.54
CA LEU A 59 9.44 25.63 7.61
C LEU A 59 9.75 25.22 9.06
N THR A 60 10.32 26.12 9.85
CA THR A 60 10.60 25.90 11.28
C THR A 60 9.31 25.74 12.07
N ILE A 61 8.31 26.58 11.83
CA ILE A 61 7.00 26.47 12.45
C ILE A 61 6.35 25.14 12.10
N THR A 62 6.37 24.76 10.82
CA THR A 62 5.78 23.50 10.33
C THR A 62 6.48 22.27 10.92
N ALA A 63 7.82 22.30 11.00
CA ALA A 63 8.59 21.20 11.58
C ALA A 63 8.41 21.06 13.10
N GLY A 64 8.11 22.15 13.80
CA GLY A 64 7.87 22.17 15.25
C GLY A 64 6.47 21.75 15.68
N GLN A 65 5.54 21.52 14.76
CA GLN A 65 4.19 21.05 15.09
C GLN A 65 4.22 19.57 15.49
N GLU A 66 3.91 19.26 16.75
CA GLU A 66 3.88 17.89 17.28
C GLU A 66 2.86 16.97 16.58
N GLU A 67 1.87 17.55 15.90
CA GLU A 67 0.82 16.82 15.18
C GLU A 67 1.30 16.15 13.89
N TYR A 68 2.44 16.56 13.32
CA TYR A 68 2.94 16.01 12.06
C TYR A 68 3.94 14.87 12.26
N SER A 69 3.63 13.73 11.65
CA SER A 69 4.62 12.65 11.54
C SER A 69 5.81 13.09 10.65
N PRO A 70 7.02 12.52 10.84
CA PRO A 70 8.16 12.80 9.97
C PRO A 70 7.86 12.62 8.47
N THR A 71 7.02 11.65 8.15
CA THR A 71 6.59 11.38 6.77
C THR A 71 5.67 12.50 6.24
N SER A 72 4.78 13.04 7.09
CA SER A 72 3.92 14.18 6.75
C SER A 72 4.77 15.42 6.50
N ILE A 73 5.74 15.71 7.35
CA ILE A 73 6.68 16.83 7.18
C ILE A 73 7.41 16.71 5.84
N ALA A 74 7.96 15.54 5.52
CA ALA A 74 8.65 15.31 4.25
C ALA A 74 7.73 15.51 3.02
N ARG A 75 6.44 15.16 3.14
CA ARG A 75 5.45 15.40 2.10
C ARG A 75 5.15 16.88 1.94
N HIS A 76 4.96 17.62 3.04
CA HIS A 76 4.79 19.08 3.02
C HIS A 76 5.95 19.79 2.32
N PHE A 77 7.20 19.41 2.65
CA PHE A 77 8.38 19.94 1.99
C PHE A 77 8.42 19.62 0.50
N SER A 78 7.99 18.43 0.12
CA SER A 78 7.96 18.00 -1.30
C SER A 78 6.92 18.75 -2.11
N SER A 79 5.70 18.94 -1.56
CA SER A 79 4.62 19.69 -2.21
C SER A 79 4.98 21.18 -2.35
N LEU A 80 5.56 21.77 -1.30
CA LEU A 80 6.00 23.17 -1.30
C LEU A 80 7.15 23.41 -2.31
N ARG A 81 8.16 22.52 -2.35
CA ARG A 81 9.22 22.59 -3.35
C ARG A 81 8.66 22.56 -4.77
N GLY A 82 7.73 21.65 -5.04
CA GLY A 82 7.07 21.55 -6.35
C GLY A 82 6.33 22.84 -6.73
N PHE A 83 5.63 23.42 -5.78
CA PHE A 83 4.90 24.68 -5.96
C PHE A 83 5.84 25.87 -6.23
N LEU A 84 6.84 26.08 -5.40
CA LEU A 84 7.79 27.18 -5.57
C LEU A 84 8.59 27.04 -6.88
N LYS A 85 8.98 25.83 -7.27
CA LYS A 85 9.63 25.58 -8.57
C LYS A 85 8.71 25.88 -9.75
N TYR A 86 7.42 25.58 -9.63
CA TYR A 86 6.45 25.95 -10.64
C TYR A 86 6.30 27.49 -10.72
N MET A 87 6.20 28.18 -9.58
CA MET A 87 6.12 29.65 -9.53
C MET A 87 7.39 30.32 -10.08
N GLN A 88 8.56 29.76 -9.81
CA GLN A 88 9.84 30.21 -10.39
C GLN A 88 9.83 30.12 -11.92
N ASN A 89 9.32 29.00 -12.47
CA ASN A 89 9.18 28.84 -13.93
C ASN A 89 8.17 29.79 -14.56
N GLN A 90 7.22 30.31 -13.77
CA GLN A 90 6.24 31.33 -14.21
C GLN A 90 6.76 32.78 -14.02
N GLY A 91 7.96 32.98 -13.47
CA GLY A 91 8.49 34.30 -13.13
C GLY A 91 7.78 34.98 -11.96
N GLU A 92 7.13 34.17 -11.10
CA GLU A 92 6.37 34.65 -9.94
C GLU A 92 7.13 34.39 -8.60
N TYR A 93 8.36 33.85 -8.68
CA TYR A 93 9.26 33.63 -7.54
C TYR A 93 10.72 33.60 -8.02
N ASP A 94 11.59 34.40 -7.42
CA ASP A 94 12.93 34.66 -7.96
C ASP A 94 14.05 33.85 -7.27
N TYR A 95 13.79 33.25 -6.10
CA TYR A 95 14.83 32.57 -5.34
C TYR A 95 14.98 31.10 -5.73
N SER A 96 16.23 30.60 -5.73
CA SER A 96 16.49 29.18 -5.96
C SER A 96 15.95 28.31 -4.82
N THR A 97 15.12 27.33 -5.17
CA THR A 97 14.51 26.39 -4.21
C THR A 97 15.42 25.19 -3.89
N GLU A 98 16.53 25.03 -4.61
CA GLU A 98 17.36 23.81 -4.54
C GLU A 98 18.17 23.70 -3.25
N SER A 99 18.71 24.83 -2.75
CA SER A 99 19.51 24.86 -1.53
C SER A 99 18.68 25.00 -0.24
N MET A 100 17.46 25.51 -0.33
CA MET A 100 16.66 25.87 0.85
C MET A 100 15.75 24.75 1.34
N LEU A 101 15.29 23.89 0.43
CA LEU A 101 14.40 22.80 0.74
C LEU A 101 15.15 21.46 0.72
N GLU A 102 16.34 21.41 1.34
CA GLU A 102 16.96 20.11 1.63
C GLU A 102 15.97 19.29 2.49
N ARG A 103 15.72 18.07 2.07
CA ARG A 103 14.86 17.17 2.84
C ARG A 103 15.41 17.11 4.27
N PRO A 104 14.57 17.30 5.31
CA PRO A 104 14.99 16.91 6.64
C PRO A 104 15.60 15.51 6.53
N LYS A 105 16.79 15.31 7.05
CA LYS A 105 17.39 13.97 7.14
C LYS A 105 16.49 13.19 8.11
N LEU A 106 15.42 12.64 7.57
CA LEU A 106 14.63 11.64 8.29
C LEU A 106 15.62 10.56 8.64
N GLY A 107 15.83 10.32 9.94
CA GLY A 107 16.63 9.19 10.39
C GLY A 107 16.20 7.97 9.56
N HIS A 108 17.12 7.11 9.16
CA HIS A 108 16.84 5.91 8.41
C HIS A 108 15.80 5.08 9.19
N TYR A 109 14.52 5.34 8.92
CA TYR A 109 13.45 4.48 9.38
C TYR A 109 13.53 3.22 8.53
N LEU A 110 14.17 2.18 9.06
CA LEU A 110 14.14 0.87 8.43
C LEU A 110 12.66 0.46 8.33
N PRO A 111 12.15 0.22 7.13
CA PRO A 111 10.77 -0.19 6.96
C PRO A 111 10.52 -1.43 7.83
N GLN A 112 9.62 -1.32 8.81
CA GLN A 112 9.28 -2.45 9.66
C GLN A 112 8.41 -3.42 8.84
N TYR A 113 8.84 -4.66 8.73
CA TYR A 113 8.02 -5.76 8.23
C TYR A 113 7.67 -6.71 9.38
N LEU A 114 6.63 -7.50 9.19
CA LEU A 114 6.24 -8.56 10.10
C LEU A 114 7.11 -9.79 9.86
N THR A 115 7.55 -10.46 10.91
CA THR A 115 8.15 -11.80 10.77
C THR A 115 7.08 -12.80 10.35
N ARG A 116 7.49 -14.03 9.96
CA ARG A 116 6.54 -15.09 9.59
C ARG A 116 5.64 -15.47 10.77
N GLU A 117 6.21 -15.57 11.97
CA GLU A 117 5.50 -15.86 13.21
C GLU A 117 4.49 -14.76 13.56
N GLU A 118 4.86 -13.48 13.37
CA GLU A 118 3.94 -12.37 13.57
C GLU A 118 2.80 -12.38 12.54
N VAL A 119 3.07 -12.70 11.28
CA VAL A 119 2.03 -12.88 10.28
C VAL A 119 1.10 -14.02 10.68
N ASP A 120 1.62 -15.16 11.09
CA ASP A 120 0.81 -16.31 11.53
C ASP A 120 -0.04 -15.93 12.75
N SER A 121 0.48 -15.19 13.72
CA SER A 121 -0.27 -14.71 14.89
C SER A 121 -1.43 -13.77 14.50
N VAL A 122 -1.24 -12.93 13.46
CA VAL A 122 -2.32 -12.07 12.94
C VAL A 122 -3.42 -12.90 12.28
N PHE A 123 -3.05 -13.91 11.48
CA PHE A 123 -4.02 -14.82 10.89
C PHE A 123 -4.77 -15.63 11.93
N GLU A 124 -4.11 -16.07 12.99
CA GLU A 124 -4.73 -16.77 14.12
C GLU A 124 -5.70 -15.84 14.85
N SER A 125 -5.31 -14.60 15.14
CA SER A 125 -6.19 -13.58 15.71
C SER A 125 -7.43 -13.34 14.84
N ALA A 126 -7.27 -13.28 13.52
CA ALA A 126 -8.38 -13.08 12.60
C ALA A 126 -9.31 -14.29 12.56
N ALA A 127 -8.78 -15.52 12.54
CA ALA A 127 -9.54 -16.76 12.53
C ALA A 127 -10.37 -16.96 13.80
N ASN A 128 -9.94 -16.41 14.93
CA ASN A 128 -10.67 -16.44 16.21
C ASN A 128 -11.54 -15.20 16.45
N GLY A 129 -11.57 -14.25 15.50
CA GLY A 129 -12.31 -13.01 15.62
C GLY A 129 -13.79 -13.13 15.26
N LYS A 130 -14.58 -12.11 15.66
CA LYS A 130 -16.05 -12.05 15.39
C LYS A 130 -16.40 -12.12 13.90
N ASN A 131 -15.54 -11.54 13.04
CA ASN A 131 -15.74 -11.49 11.58
C ASN A 131 -14.67 -12.34 10.86
N GLN A 132 -14.36 -13.51 11.41
CA GLN A 132 -13.26 -14.37 11.02
C GLN A 132 -13.12 -14.56 9.50
N LEU A 133 -14.19 -14.91 8.79
CA LEU A 133 -14.13 -15.17 7.35
C LEU A 133 -13.74 -13.92 6.55
N ARG A 134 -14.31 -12.77 6.90
CA ARG A 134 -14.01 -11.49 6.22
C ARG A 134 -12.60 -11.02 6.50
N ASP A 135 -12.20 -11.02 7.76
CA ASP A 135 -10.94 -10.44 8.20
C ASP A 135 -9.78 -11.30 7.70
N THR A 136 -9.92 -12.62 7.74
CA THR A 136 -8.95 -13.55 7.13
C THR A 136 -8.85 -13.33 5.62
N ALA A 137 -9.97 -13.21 4.90
CA ALA A 137 -9.97 -12.94 3.46
C ALA A 137 -9.28 -11.60 3.12
N LEU A 138 -9.47 -10.55 3.94
CA LEU A 138 -8.77 -9.28 3.77
C LEU A 138 -7.25 -9.44 3.94
N PHE A 139 -6.78 -10.18 4.96
CA PHE A 139 -5.36 -10.44 5.15
C PHE A 139 -4.76 -11.30 4.03
N GLU A 140 -5.51 -12.27 3.49
CA GLU A 140 -5.06 -13.03 2.31
C GLU A 140 -4.82 -12.12 1.10
N LEU A 141 -5.72 -11.17 0.83
CA LEU A 141 -5.53 -10.21 -0.26
C LEU A 141 -4.31 -9.30 -0.04
N MET A 142 -4.06 -8.86 1.20
CA MET A 142 -2.94 -7.96 1.50
C MET A 142 -1.59 -8.68 1.58
N TYR A 143 -1.54 -9.85 2.18
CA TYR A 143 -0.29 -10.58 2.40
C TYR A 143 -0.08 -11.67 1.34
N SER A 144 -1.04 -12.57 1.11
CA SER A 144 -0.81 -13.71 0.21
C SER A 144 -0.86 -13.31 -1.27
N ALA A 145 -1.63 -12.28 -1.63
CA ALA A 145 -1.65 -11.72 -2.98
C ALA A 145 -0.83 -10.40 -3.10
N GLY A 146 -0.23 -9.91 -2.03
CA GLY A 146 0.59 -8.70 -2.00
C GLY A 146 -0.13 -7.43 -2.49
N LEU A 147 -1.46 -7.35 -2.39
CA LEU A 147 -2.24 -6.22 -2.89
C LEU A 147 -2.04 -4.96 -2.06
N ARG A 148 -2.07 -3.77 -2.72
CA ARG A 148 -2.28 -2.51 -2.00
C ARG A 148 -3.66 -2.51 -1.38
N ILE A 149 -3.83 -1.82 -0.23
CA ILE A 149 -5.15 -1.76 0.43
C ILE A 149 -6.26 -1.27 -0.50
N SER A 150 -5.98 -0.30 -1.36
CA SER A 150 -6.95 0.20 -2.34
C SER A 150 -7.34 -0.85 -3.38
N GLU A 151 -6.39 -1.69 -3.81
CA GLU A 151 -6.63 -2.81 -4.71
C GLU A 151 -7.44 -3.89 -4.01
N ALA A 152 -7.07 -4.29 -2.78
CA ALA A 152 -7.76 -5.29 -1.99
C ALA A 152 -9.22 -4.92 -1.69
N LEU A 153 -9.51 -3.63 -1.45
CA LEU A 153 -10.87 -3.15 -1.22
C LEU A 153 -11.66 -2.91 -2.49
N GLY A 154 -10.98 -2.66 -3.60
CA GLY A 154 -11.59 -2.42 -4.92
C GLY A 154 -11.86 -3.68 -5.74
N ILE A 155 -11.25 -4.82 -5.37
CA ILE A 155 -11.35 -6.06 -6.13
C ILE A 155 -12.80 -6.57 -6.18
N LYS A 156 -13.25 -7.01 -7.37
CA LYS A 156 -14.59 -7.53 -7.61
C LYS A 156 -14.60 -9.04 -7.81
N LEU A 157 -15.75 -9.66 -7.66
CA LEU A 157 -15.93 -11.09 -7.90
C LEU A 157 -15.49 -11.50 -9.32
N SER A 158 -15.77 -10.66 -10.33
CA SER A 158 -15.38 -10.92 -11.72
C SER A 158 -13.86 -10.90 -11.98
N GLN A 159 -13.06 -10.42 -11.02
CA GLN A 159 -11.60 -10.36 -11.09
C GLN A 159 -10.92 -11.51 -10.34
N LEU A 160 -11.72 -12.43 -9.80
CA LEU A 160 -11.27 -13.61 -9.06
C LEU A 160 -11.66 -14.87 -9.82
N ASP A 161 -10.65 -15.64 -10.21
CA ASP A 161 -10.79 -16.96 -10.82
C ASP A 161 -10.27 -18.01 -9.82
N LEU A 162 -11.19 -18.58 -9.05
CA LEU A 162 -10.85 -19.58 -8.04
C LEU A 162 -10.48 -20.92 -8.67
N ASP A 163 -11.00 -21.24 -9.83
CA ASP A 163 -10.72 -22.54 -10.49
C ASP A 163 -9.28 -22.55 -11.03
N ASN A 164 -8.89 -21.48 -11.71
CA ASN A 164 -7.53 -21.32 -12.21
C ASN A 164 -6.57 -20.69 -11.21
N GLU A 165 -7.03 -20.28 -10.00
CA GLU A 165 -6.21 -19.70 -8.92
C GLU A 165 -5.52 -18.38 -9.34
N TRP A 166 -6.30 -17.48 -9.97
CA TRP A 166 -5.81 -16.18 -10.39
C TRP A 166 -6.66 -15.03 -9.84
N LEU A 167 -5.99 -13.93 -9.57
CA LEU A 167 -6.58 -12.65 -9.24
C LEU A 167 -6.11 -11.60 -10.23
N THR A 168 -7.01 -10.71 -10.68
CA THR A 168 -6.70 -9.68 -11.67
C THR A 168 -6.98 -8.28 -11.09
N PRO A 169 -6.13 -7.78 -10.16
CA PRO A 169 -6.32 -6.45 -9.59
C PRO A 169 -6.04 -5.34 -10.60
N ILE A 170 -6.75 -4.21 -10.43
CA ILE A 170 -6.54 -3.00 -11.21
C ILE A 170 -5.66 -2.05 -10.39
N GLY A 171 -4.46 -1.75 -10.89
CA GLY A 171 -3.49 -0.87 -10.26
C GLY A 171 -3.58 0.59 -10.74
N LYS A 172 -2.53 1.37 -10.45
CA LYS A 172 -2.40 2.78 -10.86
C LYS A 172 -2.45 2.87 -12.39
N GLY A 173 -3.19 3.85 -12.90
CA GLY A 173 -3.36 4.04 -14.35
C GLY A 173 -4.27 3.01 -15.03
N ASN A 174 -5.16 2.37 -14.27
CA ASN A 174 -6.09 1.34 -14.76
C ASN A 174 -5.41 0.10 -15.38
N LYS A 175 -4.14 -0.13 -15.04
CA LYS A 175 -3.39 -1.29 -15.53
C LYS A 175 -3.76 -2.52 -14.70
N GLN A 176 -4.08 -3.61 -15.39
CA GLN A 176 -4.34 -4.91 -14.79
C GLN A 176 -3.06 -5.75 -14.74
N ARG A 177 -2.96 -6.59 -13.72
CA ARG A 177 -1.93 -7.64 -13.63
C ARG A 177 -2.53 -8.94 -13.15
N LEU A 178 -1.87 -10.04 -13.44
CA LEU A 178 -2.23 -11.35 -12.92
C LEU A 178 -1.44 -11.62 -11.64
N VAL A 179 -2.14 -12.06 -10.59
CA VAL A 179 -1.54 -12.45 -9.31
C VAL A 179 -2.03 -13.86 -8.99
N PRO A 180 -1.15 -14.85 -8.82
CA PRO A 180 -1.55 -16.20 -8.45
C PRO A 180 -2.07 -16.22 -7.02
N LEU A 181 -3.04 -17.09 -6.76
CA LEU A 181 -3.57 -17.36 -5.43
C LEU A 181 -2.96 -18.64 -4.89
N GLY A 182 -2.40 -18.57 -3.70
CA GLY A 182 -2.01 -19.73 -2.96
C GLY A 182 -3.20 -20.52 -2.45
N SER A 183 -2.97 -21.79 -2.09
CA SER A 183 -4.03 -22.71 -1.66
C SER A 183 -4.81 -22.19 -0.45
N LYS A 184 -4.12 -21.64 0.58
CA LYS A 184 -4.77 -21.06 1.76
C LYS A 184 -5.59 -19.82 1.42
N ALA A 185 -5.07 -18.96 0.54
CA ALA A 185 -5.80 -17.77 0.08
C ALA A 185 -7.08 -18.17 -0.68
N LYS A 186 -7.00 -19.15 -1.56
CA LYS A 186 -8.15 -19.72 -2.27
C LYS A 186 -9.19 -20.24 -1.30
N GLU A 187 -8.80 -21.07 -0.33
CA GLU A 187 -9.71 -21.67 0.67
C GLU A 187 -10.42 -20.57 1.48
N ASN A 188 -9.69 -19.59 1.99
CA ASN A 188 -10.23 -18.50 2.82
C ASN A 188 -11.11 -17.53 2.04
N LEU A 189 -10.72 -17.18 0.80
CA LEU A 189 -11.55 -16.35 -0.07
C LEU A 189 -12.86 -17.06 -0.46
N LYS A 190 -12.77 -18.35 -0.80
CA LYS A 190 -13.94 -19.17 -1.09
C LYS A 190 -14.88 -19.22 0.12
N ALA A 191 -14.37 -19.53 1.30
CA ALA A 191 -15.17 -19.57 2.53
C ALA A 191 -15.87 -18.22 2.82
N TRP A 192 -15.16 -17.10 2.63
CA TRP A 192 -15.79 -15.79 2.78
C TRP A 192 -16.87 -15.53 1.74
N ILE A 193 -16.62 -15.82 0.46
CA ILE A 193 -17.57 -15.56 -0.63
C ILE A 193 -18.84 -16.41 -0.50
N GLU A 194 -18.70 -17.68 -0.14
CA GLU A 194 -19.82 -18.63 -0.09
C GLU A 194 -20.59 -18.56 1.24
N LEU A 195 -19.90 -18.37 2.37
CA LEU A 195 -20.51 -18.48 3.70
C LEU A 195 -20.69 -17.13 4.40
N GLY A 196 -19.72 -16.23 4.31
CA GLY A 196 -19.75 -14.99 5.09
C GLY A 196 -20.35 -13.80 4.34
N ARG A 197 -19.93 -13.61 3.08
CA ARG A 197 -20.37 -12.48 2.24
C ARG A 197 -21.89 -12.42 2.03
N PRO A 198 -22.61 -13.50 1.76
CA PRO A 198 -24.07 -13.47 1.60
C PRO A 198 -24.81 -12.96 2.83
N LEU A 199 -24.29 -13.23 4.04
CA LEU A 199 -24.90 -12.78 5.29
C LEU A 199 -24.84 -11.25 5.49
N THR A 200 -24.04 -10.55 4.70
CA THR A 200 -23.98 -9.07 4.72
C THR A 200 -25.05 -8.41 3.84
N HIS A 201 -25.86 -9.18 3.11
CA HIS A 201 -26.80 -8.67 2.10
C HIS A 201 -26.09 -7.76 1.09
N PRO A 202 -25.23 -8.30 0.21
CA PRO A 202 -24.37 -7.53 -0.69
C PRO A 202 -25.15 -6.61 -1.63
N THR A 203 -24.73 -5.34 -1.71
CA THR A 203 -25.26 -4.35 -2.67
C THR A 203 -24.27 -4.03 -3.80
N THR A 204 -23.16 -4.77 -3.88
CA THR A 204 -22.05 -4.52 -4.82
C THR A 204 -21.28 -5.81 -5.07
N ASP A 205 -20.52 -5.85 -6.17
CA ASP A 205 -19.68 -6.99 -6.55
C ASP A 205 -18.29 -7.00 -5.86
N ASN A 206 -17.98 -6.02 -5.03
CA ASN A 206 -16.73 -6.04 -4.29
C ASN A 206 -16.63 -7.30 -3.42
N ILE A 207 -15.41 -7.87 -3.34
CA ILE A 207 -15.17 -9.03 -2.50
C ILE A 207 -15.29 -8.67 -1.03
N ILE A 208 -14.56 -7.64 -0.58
CA ILE A 208 -14.52 -7.24 0.83
C ILE A 208 -15.60 -6.20 1.13
N LEU A 209 -16.54 -6.59 1.99
CA LEU A 209 -17.69 -5.79 2.38
C LEU A 209 -17.69 -5.45 3.87
N ASN A 210 -18.35 -4.35 4.21
CA ASN A 210 -18.70 -4.05 5.60
C ASN A 210 -19.96 -4.84 6.03
N SER A 211 -20.34 -4.72 7.30
CA SER A 211 -21.53 -5.40 7.86
C SER A 211 -22.87 -4.98 7.25
N ARG A 212 -22.89 -3.93 6.39
CA ARG A 212 -24.08 -3.41 5.71
C ARG A 212 -24.11 -3.81 4.23
N GLY A 213 -23.29 -4.75 3.79
CA GLY A 213 -23.18 -5.19 2.40
C GLY A 213 -22.62 -4.15 1.41
N LYS A 214 -22.02 -3.06 1.90
CA LYS A 214 -21.36 -2.02 1.09
C LYS A 214 -19.85 -2.25 1.01
N PRO A 215 -19.14 -1.68 0.02
CA PRO A 215 -17.69 -1.76 -0.03
C PRO A 215 -17.05 -1.32 1.28
N MET A 216 -16.03 -2.04 1.73
CA MET A 216 -15.27 -1.69 2.92
C MET A 216 -14.49 -0.38 2.68
N SER A 217 -14.56 0.56 3.62
CA SER A 217 -13.76 1.78 3.56
C SER A 217 -12.30 1.53 4.00
N ARG A 218 -11.37 2.40 3.57
CA ARG A 218 -9.96 2.34 4.01
C ARG A 218 -9.85 2.43 5.53
N MET A 219 -10.64 3.31 6.16
CA MET A 219 -10.68 3.44 7.61
C MET A 219 -11.21 2.16 8.29
N GLY A 220 -12.22 1.51 7.69
CA GLY A 220 -12.73 0.24 8.18
C GLY A 220 -11.67 -0.86 8.13
N ALA A 221 -10.95 -0.98 7.01
CA ALA A 221 -9.85 -1.93 6.86
C ALA A 221 -8.68 -1.61 7.81
N TRP A 222 -8.36 -0.33 8.00
CA TRP A 222 -7.33 0.09 8.96
C TRP A 222 -7.69 -0.34 10.39
N LYS A 223 -8.94 -0.16 10.81
CA LYS A 223 -9.41 -0.62 12.14
C LYS A 223 -9.30 -2.14 12.30
N ILE A 224 -9.57 -2.92 11.24
CA ILE A 224 -9.39 -4.38 11.24
C ILE A 224 -7.91 -4.73 11.45
N VAL A 225 -7.00 -4.07 10.71
CA VAL A 225 -5.56 -4.26 10.87
C VAL A 225 -5.16 -3.95 12.33
N GLN A 226 -5.53 -2.79 12.87
CA GLN A 226 -5.20 -2.43 14.25
C GLN A 226 -5.74 -3.46 15.26
N LEU A 227 -6.98 -3.93 15.08
CA LEU A 227 -7.60 -4.92 15.97
C LEU A 227 -6.78 -6.21 16.05
N HIS A 228 -6.32 -6.72 14.91
CA HIS A 228 -5.62 -8.00 14.83
C HIS A 228 -4.11 -7.91 15.01
N THR A 229 -3.56 -6.69 15.14
CA THR A 229 -2.13 -6.45 15.38
C THR A 229 -1.83 -5.77 16.70
N MET A 230 -2.84 -5.48 17.52
CA MET A 230 -2.70 -4.78 18.82
C MET A 230 -1.80 -5.52 19.83
N HIS A 231 -1.61 -6.83 19.66
CA HIS A 231 -0.74 -7.65 20.49
C HIS A 231 0.74 -7.58 20.08
N LEU A 232 1.05 -6.98 18.92
CA LEU A 232 2.41 -6.81 18.45
C LEU A 232 3.01 -5.51 19.03
N SER A 233 4.31 -5.54 19.34
CA SER A 233 5.04 -4.40 19.93
C SER A 233 5.41 -3.31 18.91
N LYS A 234 4.87 -3.36 17.70
CA LYS A 234 5.16 -2.44 16.60
C LYS A 234 3.88 -1.90 15.94
N GLN A 235 3.98 -0.73 15.34
CA GLN A 235 2.87 -0.17 14.55
C GLN A 235 2.76 -0.88 13.20
N VAL A 236 1.62 -1.51 12.96
CA VAL A 236 1.35 -2.24 11.71
C VAL A 236 0.31 -1.49 10.89
N SER A 237 0.58 -1.32 9.62
CA SER A 237 -0.31 -0.72 8.64
C SER A 237 -0.64 -1.72 7.52
N PRO A 238 -1.66 -1.47 6.69
CA PRO A 238 -1.90 -2.30 5.50
C PRO A 238 -0.69 -2.42 4.57
N HIS A 239 0.15 -1.38 4.48
CA HIS A 239 1.38 -1.41 3.69
C HIS A 239 2.43 -2.35 4.27
N THR A 240 2.43 -2.55 5.59
CA THR A 240 3.35 -3.47 6.27
C THR A 240 3.16 -4.90 5.78
N PHE A 241 1.90 -5.36 5.56
CA PHE A 241 1.63 -6.71 5.02
C PHE A 241 2.22 -6.92 3.63
N ARG A 242 2.01 -5.95 2.74
CA ARG A 242 2.58 -6.04 1.38
C ARG A 242 4.11 -5.98 1.38
N HIS A 243 4.70 -5.18 2.28
CA HIS A 243 6.15 -5.14 2.44
C HIS A 243 6.67 -6.47 3.00
N SER A 244 6.00 -7.04 4.00
CA SER A 244 6.34 -8.36 4.54
C SER A 244 6.24 -9.46 3.48
N PHE A 245 5.19 -9.46 2.64
CA PHE A 245 5.09 -10.36 1.49
C PHE A 245 6.32 -10.25 0.59
N ALA A 246 6.67 -9.03 0.19
CA ALA A 246 7.80 -8.79 -0.70
C ALA A 246 9.12 -9.29 -0.09
N THR A 247 9.38 -8.95 1.18
CA THR A 247 10.58 -9.35 1.91
C THR A 247 10.66 -10.88 2.04
N HIS A 248 9.59 -11.53 2.48
CA HIS A 248 9.57 -12.97 2.69
C HIS A 248 9.72 -13.78 1.40
N CYS A 249 9.14 -13.29 0.28
CA CYS A 249 9.34 -13.93 -1.03
C CYS A 249 10.79 -13.82 -1.50
N LEU A 250 11.44 -12.65 -1.31
CA LEU A 250 12.85 -12.46 -1.65
C LEU A 250 13.77 -13.30 -0.77
N GLU A 251 13.52 -13.33 0.54
CA GLU A 251 14.28 -14.18 1.48
C GLU A 251 14.15 -15.67 1.17
N ALA A 252 13.00 -16.09 0.64
CA ALA A 252 12.78 -17.45 0.19
C ALA A 252 13.46 -17.78 -1.15
N GLY A 253 13.93 -16.77 -1.90
CA GLY A 253 14.66 -16.93 -3.16
C GLY A 253 13.82 -16.67 -4.42
N MET A 254 12.64 -16.05 -4.31
CA MET A 254 11.82 -15.66 -5.48
C MET A 254 12.60 -14.70 -6.37
N ASP A 255 12.50 -14.89 -7.68
CA ASP A 255 13.10 -13.95 -8.65
C ASP A 255 12.54 -12.56 -8.47
N LEU A 256 13.43 -11.55 -8.41
CA LEU A 256 13.05 -10.14 -8.20
C LEU A 256 12.12 -9.62 -9.29
N ARG A 257 12.26 -10.08 -10.53
CA ARG A 257 11.43 -9.65 -11.67
C ARG A 257 10.02 -10.20 -11.52
N VAL A 258 9.88 -11.47 -11.11
CA VAL A 258 8.58 -12.07 -10.80
C VAL A 258 7.90 -11.29 -9.67
N LEU A 259 8.62 -10.98 -8.60
CA LEU A 259 8.08 -10.20 -7.50
C LEU A 259 7.64 -8.80 -7.92
N GLN A 260 8.42 -8.11 -8.76
CA GLN A 260 8.06 -6.79 -9.31
C GLN A 260 6.78 -6.84 -10.15
N GLU A 261 6.60 -7.88 -10.96
CA GLU A 261 5.38 -8.12 -11.74
C GLU A 261 4.18 -8.35 -10.83
N LEU A 262 4.30 -9.21 -9.84
CA LEU A 262 3.25 -9.48 -8.84
C LEU A 262 2.85 -8.19 -8.09
N LEU A 263 3.80 -7.36 -7.76
CA LEU A 263 3.57 -6.10 -7.06
C LEU A 263 3.05 -4.98 -7.97
N GLY A 264 3.25 -5.05 -9.29
CA GLY A 264 2.85 -4.01 -10.24
C GLY A 264 3.61 -2.71 -9.99
N HIS A 265 4.95 -2.76 -10.02
CA HIS A 265 5.82 -1.60 -9.97
C HIS A 265 5.88 -0.94 -11.35
N ALA A 266 5.40 0.33 -11.44
CA ALA A 266 5.24 1.05 -12.71
C ALA A 266 6.55 1.63 -13.29
N ASP A 267 7.67 1.53 -12.60
CA ASP A 267 8.87 2.34 -12.84
C ASP A 267 10.07 1.54 -13.37
N ILE A 268 9.83 0.64 -14.32
CA ILE A 268 10.96 0.17 -15.15
C ILE A 268 10.58 0.36 -16.61
N SER A 269 11.36 1.19 -17.31
CA SER A 269 11.29 1.53 -18.73
C SER A 269 11.45 0.33 -19.70
N THR A 270 10.91 -0.83 -19.35
CA THR A 270 11.06 -2.09 -20.08
C THR A 270 9.73 -2.81 -20.32
N THR A 271 8.65 -2.06 -20.57
CA THR A 271 7.36 -2.64 -20.99
C THR A 271 7.46 -3.44 -22.31
N GLN A 272 8.58 -3.41 -23.00
CA GLN A 272 8.78 -4.09 -24.29
C GLN A 272 9.41 -5.50 -24.21
N ILE A 273 9.88 -5.95 -23.04
CA ILE A 273 10.55 -7.26 -22.93
C ILE A 273 9.67 -8.35 -22.29
N TYR A 274 8.53 -7.98 -21.66
CA TYR A 274 7.76 -8.86 -20.78
C TYR A 274 6.48 -9.49 -21.34
N THR A 275 6.35 -9.58 -22.66
CA THR A 275 5.23 -10.30 -23.30
C THR A 275 5.31 -11.82 -23.14
N HIS A 276 6.32 -12.37 -22.42
CA HIS A 276 6.58 -13.82 -22.38
C HIS A 276 7.03 -14.39 -21.02
N ILE A 277 6.78 -13.74 -19.89
CA ILE A 277 6.84 -14.51 -18.64
C ILE A 277 5.60 -15.40 -18.63
N ASP A 278 5.83 -16.69 -18.80
CA ASP A 278 4.77 -17.69 -18.83
C ASP A 278 3.99 -17.65 -17.52
N LYS A 279 2.67 -17.63 -17.61
CA LYS A 279 1.78 -17.67 -16.43
C LYS A 279 2.09 -18.85 -15.52
N GLU A 280 2.47 -19.98 -16.10
CA GLU A 280 2.85 -21.16 -15.35
C GLU A 280 4.15 -20.94 -14.58
N PHE A 281 5.12 -20.24 -15.14
CA PHE A 281 6.35 -19.88 -14.43
C PHE A 281 6.07 -18.98 -13.21
N ILE A 282 5.26 -17.94 -13.38
CA ILE A 282 4.84 -17.06 -12.25
C ILE A 282 4.16 -17.88 -11.15
N LYS A 283 3.30 -18.83 -11.53
CA LYS A 283 2.57 -19.68 -10.59
C LYS A 283 3.49 -20.67 -9.87
N GLN A 284 4.48 -21.21 -10.57
CA GLN A 284 5.49 -22.10 -9.98
C GLN A 284 6.37 -21.34 -8.98
N GLU A 285 6.90 -20.17 -9.37
CA GLU A 285 7.67 -19.29 -8.48
C GLU A 285 6.87 -18.94 -7.23
N HIS A 286 5.62 -18.54 -7.38
CA HIS A 286 4.75 -18.23 -6.26
C HIS A 286 4.55 -19.44 -5.35
N ARG A 287 4.26 -20.62 -5.89
CA ARG A 287 4.09 -21.85 -5.10
C ARG A 287 5.35 -22.28 -4.38
N GLN A 288 6.50 -22.09 -5.01
CA GLN A 288 7.80 -22.51 -4.47
C GLN A 288 8.30 -21.58 -3.36
N PHE A 289 8.11 -20.27 -3.51
CA PHE A 289 8.75 -19.27 -2.66
C PHE A 289 7.80 -18.50 -1.77
N HIS A 290 6.47 -18.67 -1.94
CA HIS A 290 5.52 -17.99 -1.09
C HIS A 290 5.47 -18.62 0.32
N PRO A 291 5.64 -17.86 1.42
CA PRO A 291 5.78 -18.41 2.77
C PRO A 291 4.61 -19.29 3.22
N ARG A 292 3.37 -18.93 2.82
CA ARG A 292 2.16 -19.70 3.20
C ARG A 292 1.93 -20.97 2.35
N GLU A 293 2.69 -21.15 1.27
CA GLU A 293 2.68 -22.36 0.45
C GLU A 293 3.76 -23.35 0.90
N THR A 294 4.97 -22.84 1.21
CA THR A 294 6.12 -23.67 1.65
C THR A 294 5.87 -24.34 2.99
N ALA A 295 5.15 -23.71 3.93
CA ALA A 295 4.77 -24.30 5.21
C ALA A 295 3.91 -25.59 5.05
N ARG A 296 3.14 -25.70 3.96
CA ARG A 296 2.32 -26.90 3.68
C ARG A 296 3.14 -28.05 3.09
N ALA A 297 4.19 -27.74 2.33
CA ALA A 297 5.10 -28.74 1.77
C ALA A 297 5.90 -29.43 2.90
N ALA A 298 6.38 -28.66 3.86
CA ALA A 298 7.08 -29.17 5.04
C ALA A 298 6.18 -30.06 5.91
N ASN A 299 4.94 -29.66 6.18
CA ASN A 299 3.97 -30.47 6.94
C ASN A 299 3.55 -31.76 6.20
N ARG A 300 3.46 -31.74 4.86
CA ARG A 300 3.18 -32.97 4.08
C ARG A 300 4.34 -33.94 4.11
N GLN A 301 5.59 -33.48 4.10
CA GLN A 301 6.76 -34.37 4.23
C GLN A 301 6.84 -35.01 5.61
N ILE A 302 6.50 -34.28 6.67
CA ILE A 302 6.48 -34.83 8.04
C ILE A 302 5.40 -35.92 8.19
N LEU A 303 4.24 -35.74 7.56
CA LEU A 303 3.14 -36.70 7.59
C LEU A 303 3.34 -37.90 6.66
N SER A 304 4.26 -37.82 5.69
CA SER A 304 4.60 -38.93 4.79
C SER A 304 5.74 -39.83 5.31
N ILE A 305 6.41 -39.44 6.40
CA ILE A 305 7.34 -40.29 7.13
C ILE A 305 6.50 -41.03 8.18
N GLY A 306 5.77 -42.03 7.73
CA GLY A 306 5.08 -42.97 8.61
C GLY A 306 6.08 -43.69 9.53
N PRO A 307 5.64 -44.23 10.67
CA PRO A 307 6.51 -44.91 11.60
C PRO A 307 7.25 -46.05 10.89
N SER A 308 8.58 -46.04 11.03
CA SER A 308 9.45 -47.11 10.53
C SER A 308 8.99 -48.43 11.13
N PRO A 309 8.70 -49.47 10.34
CA PRO A 309 8.48 -50.78 10.91
C PRO A 309 9.83 -51.38 11.31
N ASP A 310 9.86 -52.04 12.48
CA ASP A 310 10.88 -52.94 13.01
C ASP A 310 12.06 -52.32 13.77
N LEU A 311 11.87 -52.31 15.09
CA LEU A 311 12.90 -52.75 16.03
C LEU A 311 12.26 -53.77 16.95
N THR A 312 12.31 -55.03 16.55
CA THR A 312 12.26 -56.17 17.47
C THR A 312 13.65 -56.32 18.10
N PRO A 313 13.77 -56.31 19.43
CA PRO A 313 15.02 -56.68 20.10
C PRO A 313 15.19 -58.23 20.16
N PRO A 314 16.43 -58.71 20.26
CA PRO A 314 16.76 -60.13 20.24
C PRO A 314 16.29 -60.90 21.47
#